data_eeb19f576bdfad1535f9d6179941279d
#
_entry.id   eeb19f576bdfad1535f9d6179941279d
#
_cell.length_a   1.000
_cell.length_b   1.000
_cell.length_c   1.000
_cell.angle_alpha   90.00
_cell.angle_beta   90.00
_cell.angle_gamma   90.00
#
_symmetry.space_group_name_H-M   'P 1'
#
loop_
_entity.id
_entity.type
_entity.pdbx_description
1 polymer ?
#
loop_
_entity_poly.entity_id
_entity_poly.type
_entity_poly.pdbx_seq_one_letter_code
_entity_poly.pdbx_strand_id
1 'polypeptide(L)'
;MLTIKPITKTRLLGYKRNYKHYPKTRLELIELIIERILSKGNCCDLNDIDVSAITDMTNLFNANNALRSFDGDISKWDVSNVETMYNMFTNSKFDGDISMWDVSNVTNMVDMFYGSSFNGDISKWDVSNVKTMKYMFTYSKFNGDISKWDVGNVTDMCGMFQSATFFNGDLSKWNVSNVHIMDDMFNGAIYFDNDLSGWNVDKVTNYDNMFNHSPLMTQLEKQPKFAHRNIV
;
A
#
# COMPACT_ATOMS: atom_id res chain seq x y z
N MET A 1 9.74 28.24 25.29
CA MET A 1 9.69 27.19 24.27
C MET A 1 8.24 26.73 24.16
N LEU A 2 7.52 27.18 23.14
CA LEU A 2 6.12 26.82 22.93
C LEU A 2 6.10 25.51 22.14
N THR A 3 5.67 24.46 22.82
CA THR A 3 5.44 23.14 22.20
C THR A 3 4.21 23.25 21.31
N ILE A 4 4.40 23.27 19.99
CA ILE A 4 3.31 23.21 19.03
C ILE A 4 2.78 21.76 19.06
N LYS A 5 1.61 21.57 19.67
CA LYS A 5 0.87 20.31 19.55
C LYS A 5 0.50 20.09 18.08
N PRO A 6 0.58 18.87 17.55
CA PRO A 6 0.13 18.58 16.21
C PRO A 6 -1.37 18.92 16.09
N ILE A 7 -1.73 19.53 14.98
CA ILE A 7 -3.11 19.96 14.68
C ILE A 7 -3.98 18.71 14.58
N THR A 8 -4.68 18.43 15.67
CA THR A 8 -5.74 17.42 15.70
C THR A 8 -6.82 17.77 14.69
N LYS A 9 -7.13 16.80 13.83
CA LYS A 9 -8.34 16.64 12.99
C LYS A 9 -9.26 17.87 13.03
N THR A 10 -9.00 18.84 12.15
CA THR A 10 -10.04 19.82 11.84
C THR A 10 -11.07 19.09 10.97
N ARG A 11 -12.08 18.54 11.63
CA ARG A 11 -13.34 18.15 11.00
C ARG A 11 -13.75 19.34 10.15
N LEU A 12 -13.71 19.20 8.81
CA LEU A 12 -14.38 20.13 7.90
C LEU A 12 -15.88 20.08 8.22
N LEU A 13 -16.30 20.87 9.21
CA LEU A 13 -17.68 21.17 9.53
C LEU A 13 -18.27 21.90 8.34
N GLY A 14 -19.18 21.26 7.62
CA GLY A 14 -20.09 21.99 6.76
C GLY A 14 -20.59 21.31 5.49
N TYR A 15 -20.01 20.26 4.98
CA TYR A 15 -20.66 19.50 3.90
C TYR A 15 -21.33 18.26 4.46
N LYS A 16 -22.66 18.25 4.65
CA LYS A 16 -23.43 17.02 4.77
C LYS A 16 -23.20 16.22 3.49
N ARG A 17 -22.33 15.20 3.55
CA ARG A 17 -22.22 14.23 2.46
C ARG A 17 -23.60 13.58 2.35
N ASN A 18 -24.26 13.67 1.21
CA ASN A 18 -25.55 13.03 0.96
C ASN A 18 -25.32 11.55 0.64
N TYR A 19 -24.90 10.80 1.65
CA TYR A 19 -24.84 9.35 1.53
C TYR A 19 -26.25 8.77 1.32
N LYS A 20 -26.34 7.77 0.45
CA LYS A 20 -27.59 7.04 0.16
C LYS A 20 -27.56 5.62 0.70
N HIS A 21 -26.38 5.10 0.97
CA HIS A 21 -26.15 3.72 1.37
C HIS A 21 -25.19 3.68 2.56
N TYR A 22 -25.44 2.80 3.53
CA TYR A 22 -24.77 2.74 4.82
C TYR A 22 -24.43 1.29 5.20
N PRO A 23 -23.57 0.58 4.40
CA PRO A 23 -23.19 -0.79 4.71
C PRO A 23 -22.49 -0.84 6.08
N LYS A 24 -22.77 -1.91 6.84
CA LYS A 24 -22.17 -2.14 8.16
C LYS A 24 -21.13 -3.23 8.15
N THR A 25 -21.13 -4.03 7.10
CA THR A 25 -20.19 -5.13 6.93
C THR A 25 -19.53 -5.05 5.56
N ARG A 26 -18.37 -5.70 5.45
CA ARG A 26 -17.67 -5.84 4.16
C ARG A 26 -18.54 -6.55 3.12
N LEU A 27 -19.34 -7.55 3.51
CA LEU A 27 -20.19 -8.28 2.57
C LEU A 27 -21.29 -7.39 2.02
N GLU A 28 -21.98 -6.61 2.85
CA GLU A 28 -22.97 -5.62 2.40
C GLU A 28 -22.35 -4.60 1.45
N LEU A 29 -21.11 -4.15 1.73
CA LEU A 29 -20.39 -3.23 0.85
C LEU A 29 -20.07 -3.89 -0.50
N ILE A 30 -19.59 -5.13 -0.52
CA ILE A 30 -19.30 -5.89 -1.75
C ILE A 30 -20.57 -6.04 -2.60
N GLU A 31 -21.69 -6.47 -2.00
CA GLU A 31 -22.95 -6.65 -2.71
C GLU A 31 -23.42 -5.33 -3.34
N LEU A 32 -23.34 -4.24 -2.62
CA LEU A 32 -23.69 -2.91 -3.10
C LEU A 32 -22.81 -2.43 -4.25
N ILE A 33 -21.48 -2.64 -4.16
CA ILE A 33 -20.55 -2.30 -5.24
C ILE A 33 -20.87 -3.12 -6.50
N ILE A 34 -21.13 -4.43 -6.36
CA ILE A 34 -21.51 -5.29 -7.49
C ILE A 34 -22.80 -4.80 -8.15
N GLU A 35 -23.83 -4.48 -7.35
CA GLU A 35 -25.08 -3.90 -7.88
C GLU A 35 -24.82 -2.62 -8.68
N ARG A 36 -23.96 -1.74 -8.17
CA ARG A 36 -23.59 -0.49 -8.85
C ARG A 36 -22.84 -0.72 -10.14
N ILE A 37 -21.87 -1.64 -10.16
CA ILE A 37 -21.12 -2.00 -11.37
C ILE A 37 -22.07 -2.60 -12.42
N LEU A 38 -22.97 -3.48 -12.03
CA LEU A 38 -23.93 -4.10 -12.95
C LEU A 38 -24.92 -3.07 -13.52
N SER A 39 -25.33 -2.09 -12.76
CA SER A 39 -26.33 -1.09 -13.18
C SER A 39 -25.74 0.11 -13.91
N LYS A 40 -24.48 0.50 -13.62
CA LYS A 40 -23.87 1.75 -14.10
C LYS A 40 -22.50 1.57 -14.76
N GLY A 41 -21.98 0.35 -14.79
CA GLY A 41 -20.65 0.05 -15.34
C GLY A 41 -19.50 0.25 -14.36
N ASN A 42 -18.30 -0.18 -14.79
CA ASN A 42 -17.10 -0.26 -13.96
C ASN A 42 -16.52 1.11 -13.54
N CYS A 43 -16.85 2.20 -14.24
CA CYS A 43 -16.37 3.55 -13.95
C CYS A 43 -17.38 4.37 -13.13
N CYS A 44 -18.31 3.70 -12.41
CA CYS A 44 -19.34 4.40 -11.63
C CYS A 44 -18.75 5.12 -10.41
N ASP A 45 -19.41 6.23 -10.04
CA ASP A 45 -19.16 6.94 -8.78
C ASP A 45 -19.83 6.21 -7.61
N LEU A 46 -19.02 5.86 -6.60
CA LEU A 46 -19.44 5.17 -5.37
C LEU A 46 -19.35 6.09 -4.12
N ASN A 47 -19.13 7.39 -4.29
CA ASN A 47 -18.95 8.33 -3.18
C ASN A 47 -20.26 8.64 -2.42
N ASP A 48 -21.39 8.14 -2.88
CA ASP A 48 -22.66 8.17 -2.14
C ASP A 48 -22.85 7.00 -1.16
N ILE A 49 -21.83 6.13 -1.03
CA ILE A 49 -21.76 5.05 -0.04
C ILE A 49 -20.95 5.53 1.16
N ASP A 50 -21.56 5.47 2.35
CA ASP A 50 -20.87 5.71 3.62
C ASP A 50 -20.13 4.46 4.08
N VAL A 51 -18.81 4.44 3.92
CA VAL A 51 -17.96 3.31 4.34
C VAL A 51 -17.33 3.51 5.73
N SER A 52 -17.70 4.58 6.45
CA SER A 52 -17.08 4.93 7.74
C SER A 52 -17.27 3.88 8.85
N ALA A 53 -18.23 2.97 8.69
CA ALA A 53 -18.43 1.86 9.63
C ALA A 53 -17.58 0.62 9.31
N ILE A 54 -16.87 0.61 8.18
CA ILE A 54 -16.08 -0.55 7.71
C ILE A 54 -14.68 -0.50 8.30
N THR A 55 -14.27 -1.57 8.97
CA THR A 55 -12.92 -1.73 9.53
C THR A 55 -12.08 -2.73 8.74
N ASP A 56 -12.70 -3.60 7.94
CA ASP A 56 -12.05 -4.63 7.11
C ASP A 56 -12.42 -4.45 5.64
N MET A 57 -11.43 -4.12 4.80
CA MET A 57 -11.57 -4.01 3.34
C MET A 57 -10.84 -5.15 2.60
N THR A 58 -10.59 -6.26 3.28
CA THR A 58 -9.94 -7.45 2.69
C THR A 58 -10.65 -7.91 1.43
N ASN A 59 -9.88 -8.08 0.33
CA ASN A 59 -10.37 -8.54 -0.98
C ASN A 59 -11.49 -7.69 -1.61
N LEU A 60 -11.69 -6.43 -1.21
CA LEU A 60 -12.87 -5.65 -1.59
C LEU A 60 -13.03 -5.57 -3.12
N PHE A 61 -11.96 -5.25 -3.85
CA PHE A 61 -11.96 -5.18 -5.31
C PHE A 61 -11.28 -6.39 -5.98
N ASN A 62 -11.01 -7.47 -5.23
CA ASN A 62 -10.40 -8.70 -5.72
C ASN A 62 -11.37 -9.90 -5.72
N ALA A 63 -12.53 -9.80 -5.08
CA ALA A 63 -13.41 -10.95 -4.82
C ALA A 63 -13.95 -11.62 -6.09
N ASN A 64 -14.06 -10.90 -7.22
CA ASN A 64 -14.46 -11.45 -8.51
C ASN A 64 -14.01 -10.57 -9.69
N ASN A 65 -14.20 -11.06 -10.92
CA ASN A 65 -13.77 -10.35 -12.14
C ASN A 65 -14.46 -8.99 -12.35
N ALA A 66 -15.71 -8.82 -11.94
CA ALA A 66 -16.40 -7.54 -12.04
C ALA A 66 -15.74 -6.50 -11.14
N LEU A 67 -15.46 -6.85 -9.89
CA LEU A 67 -14.78 -5.99 -8.94
C LEU A 67 -13.34 -5.66 -9.37
N ARG A 68 -12.59 -6.64 -9.90
CA ARG A 68 -11.24 -6.39 -10.45
C ARG A 68 -11.23 -5.42 -11.62
N SER A 69 -12.34 -5.32 -12.35
CA SER A 69 -12.48 -4.41 -13.48
C SER A 69 -12.98 -3.03 -13.08
N PHE A 70 -13.28 -2.80 -11.80
CA PHE A 70 -13.69 -1.49 -11.30
C PHE A 70 -12.57 -0.46 -11.47
N ASP A 71 -12.93 0.71 -12.02
CA ASP A 71 -12.06 1.87 -12.21
C ASP A 71 -12.90 3.15 -12.07
N GLY A 72 -13.77 3.17 -11.06
CA GLY A 72 -14.68 4.27 -10.76
C GLY A 72 -14.16 5.16 -9.64
N ASP A 73 -15.00 6.08 -9.18
CA ASP A 73 -14.64 7.09 -8.19
C ASP A 73 -15.02 6.67 -6.77
N ILE A 74 -13.99 6.53 -5.92
CA ILE A 74 -14.06 6.27 -4.48
C ILE A 74 -13.23 7.29 -3.69
N SER A 75 -12.87 8.41 -4.31
CA SER A 75 -11.94 9.40 -3.75
C SER A 75 -12.42 10.03 -2.43
N LYS A 76 -13.75 10.01 -2.18
CA LYS A 76 -14.35 10.61 -0.98
C LYS A 76 -14.72 9.59 0.09
N TRP A 77 -14.32 8.34 -0.04
CA TRP A 77 -14.56 7.35 1.01
C TRP A 77 -13.86 7.76 2.30
N ASP A 78 -14.55 7.63 3.42
CA ASP A 78 -13.96 7.78 4.76
C ASP A 78 -13.47 6.41 5.23
N VAL A 79 -12.17 6.15 4.99
CA VAL A 79 -11.51 4.90 5.36
C VAL A 79 -10.77 5.00 6.71
N SER A 80 -11.01 6.07 7.47
CA SER A 80 -10.26 6.36 8.70
C SER A 80 -10.43 5.32 9.81
N ASN A 81 -11.44 4.45 9.72
CA ASN A 81 -11.65 3.35 10.67
C ASN A 81 -11.15 2.00 10.14
N VAL A 82 -10.55 1.96 8.94
CA VAL A 82 -10.07 0.69 8.35
C VAL A 82 -8.78 0.24 9.03
N GLU A 83 -8.74 -1.00 9.49
CA GLU A 83 -7.61 -1.65 10.15
C GLU A 83 -6.83 -2.57 9.20
N THR A 84 -7.49 -3.13 8.17
CA THR A 84 -6.87 -4.02 7.19
C THR A 84 -7.34 -3.75 5.77
N MET A 85 -6.37 -3.67 4.85
CA MET A 85 -6.56 -3.54 3.40
C MET A 85 -5.93 -4.74 2.65
N TYR A 86 -5.86 -5.90 3.31
CA TYR A 86 -5.30 -7.13 2.73
C TYR A 86 -5.94 -7.46 1.37
N ASN A 87 -5.13 -7.63 0.33
CA ASN A 87 -5.59 -7.97 -1.04
C ASN A 87 -6.59 -6.98 -1.66
N MET A 88 -6.76 -5.77 -1.15
CA MET A 88 -7.89 -4.90 -1.52
C MET A 88 -7.99 -4.65 -3.03
N PHE A 89 -6.87 -4.38 -3.69
CA PHE A 89 -6.77 -4.10 -5.12
C PHE A 89 -5.91 -5.12 -5.88
N THR A 90 -5.75 -6.34 -5.35
CA THR A 90 -4.97 -7.40 -6.00
C THR A 90 -5.53 -7.71 -7.39
N ASN A 91 -4.65 -7.66 -8.42
CA ASN A 91 -4.98 -7.85 -9.82
C ASN A 91 -6.10 -6.90 -10.33
N SER A 92 -6.26 -5.74 -9.70
CA SER A 92 -7.28 -4.75 -10.06
C SER A 92 -6.82 -3.83 -11.17
N LYS A 93 -7.78 -3.35 -11.97
CA LYS A 93 -7.57 -2.28 -12.96
C LYS A 93 -7.65 -0.89 -12.37
N PHE A 94 -8.08 -0.77 -11.10
CA PHE A 94 -8.26 0.51 -10.44
C PHE A 94 -6.98 1.36 -10.47
N ASP A 95 -7.12 2.61 -10.96
CA ASP A 95 -6.09 3.64 -10.95
C ASP A 95 -6.68 5.02 -10.58
N GLY A 96 -7.77 5.01 -9.80
CA GLY A 96 -8.46 6.21 -9.33
C GLY A 96 -7.74 6.93 -8.20
N ASP A 97 -8.19 8.17 -7.91
CA ASP A 97 -7.63 9.02 -6.86
C ASP A 97 -8.00 8.52 -5.46
N ILE A 98 -7.00 8.16 -4.67
CA ILE A 98 -7.10 7.80 -3.26
C ILE A 98 -6.09 8.57 -2.39
N SER A 99 -5.55 9.66 -2.94
CA SER A 99 -4.50 10.47 -2.29
C SER A 99 -4.92 11.09 -0.96
N MET A 100 -6.23 11.30 -0.76
CA MET A 100 -6.80 11.91 0.43
C MET A 100 -7.32 10.90 1.47
N TRP A 101 -7.12 9.60 1.27
CA TRP A 101 -7.53 8.60 2.23
C TRP A 101 -6.72 8.72 3.53
N ASP A 102 -7.41 8.70 4.67
CA ASP A 102 -6.79 8.58 6.00
C ASP A 102 -6.59 7.10 6.32
N VAL A 103 -5.39 6.59 6.04
CA VAL A 103 -5.00 5.18 6.29
C VAL A 103 -4.28 5.00 7.62
N SER A 104 -4.30 6.01 8.50
CA SER A 104 -3.52 6.04 9.73
C SER A 104 -3.85 4.92 10.74
N ASN A 105 -5.01 4.27 10.62
CA ASN A 105 -5.37 3.13 11.45
C ASN A 105 -5.06 1.77 10.81
N VAL A 106 -4.57 1.75 9.55
CA VAL A 106 -4.27 0.49 8.86
C VAL A 106 -3.01 -0.14 9.43
N THR A 107 -3.10 -1.42 9.78
CA THR A 107 -1.99 -2.23 10.29
C THR A 107 -1.51 -3.28 9.31
N ASN A 108 -2.33 -3.66 8.32
CA ASN A 108 -2.04 -4.73 7.37
C ASN A 108 -2.33 -4.27 5.93
N MET A 109 -1.28 -4.18 5.11
CA MET A 109 -1.33 -3.85 3.67
C MET A 109 -0.76 -4.98 2.79
N VAL A 110 -0.78 -6.24 3.28
CA VAL A 110 -0.29 -7.40 2.51
C VAL A 110 -1.05 -7.49 1.19
N ASP A 111 -0.31 -7.68 0.08
CA ASP A 111 -0.85 -7.84 -1.29
C ASP A 111 -1.78 -6.71 -1.77
N MET A 112 -1.82 -5.54 -1.11
CA MET A 112 -2.84 -4.52 -1.40
C MET A 112 -2.92 -4.14 -2.87
N PHE A 113 -1.79 -3.98 -3.53
CA PHE A 113 -1.67 -3.64 -4.96
C PHE A 113 -0.94 -4.71 -5.78
N TYR A 114 -0.94 -5.97 -5.31
CA TYR A 114 -0.31 -7.08 -6.04
C TYR A 114 -0.90 -7.20 -7.46
N GLY A 115 -0.05 -7.16 -8.50
CA GLY A 115 -0.47 -7.25 -9.90
C GLY A 115 -1.41 -6.13 -10.37
N SER A 116 -1.54 -5.05 -9.60
CA SER A 116 -2.46 -3.95 -9.86
C SER A 116 -1.95 -2.99 -10.94
N SER A 117 -2.89 -2.32 -11.62
CA SER A 117 -2.59 -1.21 -12.53
C SER A 117 -2.31 0.10 -11.82
N PHE A 118 -2.60 0.18 -10.51
CA PHE A 118 -2.52 1.42 -9.72
C PHE A 118 -1.15 2.09 -9.77
N ASN A 119 -1.13 3.39 -10.12
CA ASN A 119 0.04 4.25 -10.07
C ASN A 119 -0.32 5.67 -9.58
N GLY A 120 -1.38 5.81 -8.78
CA GLY A 120 -1.82 7.09 -8.21
C GLY A 120 -0.91 7.61 -7.10
N ASP A 121 -1.15 8.87 -6.69
CA ASP A 121 -0.41 9.54 -5.61
C ASP A 121 -0.86 9.03 -4.22
N ILE A 122 0.07 8.41 -3.51
CA ILE A 122 -0.11 7.98 -2.12
C ILE A 122 1.01 8.51 -1.21
N SER A 123 1.72 9.54 -1.67
CA SER A 123 2.88 10.12 -0.97
C SER A 123 2.54 10.71 0.40
N LYS A 124 1.26 11.04 0.64
CA LYS A 124 0.78 11.64 1.89
C LYS A 124 0.16 10.66 2.87
N TRP A 125 0.11 9.37 2.54
CA TRP A 125 -0.44 8.38 3.44
C TRP A 125 0.38 8.28 4.72
N ASP A 126 -0.30 8.31 5.86
CA ASP A 126 0.30 7.98 7.15
C ASP A 126 0.27 6.46 7.35
N VAL A 127 1.40 5.81 7.05
CA VAL A 127 1.58 4.36 7.17
C VAL A 127 2.28 3.96 8.48
N SER A 128 2.43 4.89 9.43
CA SER A 128 3.21 4.70 10.64
C SER A 128 2.70 3.57 11.55
N ASN A 129 1.44 3.14 11.41
CA ASN A 129 0.88 2.01 12.16
C ASN A 129 0.97 0.67 11.43
N VAL A 130 1.42 0.65 10.16
CA VAL A 130 1.50 -0.59 9.37
C VAL A 130 2.58 -1.53 9.93
N LYS A 131 2.23 -2.81 10.09
CA LYS A 131 3.10 -3.87 10.59
C LYS A 131 3.66 -4.75 9.50
N THR A 132 2.94 -4.91 8.39
CA THR A 132 3.34 -5.74 7.26
C THR A 132 2.93 -5.12 5.94
N MET A 133 3.89 -5.08 5.01
CA MET A 133 3.74 -4.63 3.62
C MET A 133 4.14 -5.75 2.64
N LYS A 134 4.07 -7.01 3.10
CA LYS A 134 4.44 -8.19 2.32
C LYS A 134 3.71 -8.18 0.98
N TYR A 135 4.46 -8.33 -0.12
CA TYR A 135 3.98 -8.37 -1.51
C TYR A 135 3.14 -7.17 -1.97
N MET A 136 3.16 -6.03 -1.26
CA MET A 136 2.22 -4.92 -1.49
C MET A 136 2.21 -4.43 -2.94
N PHE A 137 3.36 -4.35 -3.60
CA PHE A 137 3.52 -3.88 -4.98
C PHE A 137 4.11 -4.94 -5.92
N THR A 138 4.08 -6.23 -5.54
CA THR A 138 4.57 -7.32 -6.39
C THR A 138 3.84 -7.31 -7.74
N TYR A 139 4.58 -7.39 -8.85
CA TYR A 139 4.06 -7.33 -10.23
C TYR A 139 3.23 -6.07 -10.57
N SER A 140 3.26 -5.02 -9.74
CA SER A 140 2.48 -3.81 -9.96
C SER A 140 3.16 -2.86 -10.96
N LYS A 141 2.36 -1.88 -11.46
CA LYS A 141 2.88 -0.76 -12.27
C LYS A 141 3.32 0.43 -11.44
N PHE A 142 3.19 0.36 -10.12
CA PHE A 142 3.45 1.46 -9.22
C PHE A 142 4.88 2.00 -9.34
N ASN A 143 5.01 3.32 -9.50
CA ASN A 143 6.27 4.07 -9.45
C ASN A 143 6.07 5.45 -8.80
N GLY A 144 5.14 5.56 -7.84
CA GLY A 144 4.87 6.80 -7.10
C GLY A 144 5.94 7.11 -6.06
N ASP A 145 5.95 8.35 -5.58
CA ASP A 145 6.83 8.79 -4.49
C ASP A 145 6.31 8.33 -3.13
N ILE A 146 7.09 7.48 -2.48
CA ILE A 146 6.84 6.97 -1.12
C ILE A 146 8.04 7.23 -0.20
N SER A 147 8.95 8.11 -0.61
CA SER A 147 10.20 8.42 0.11
C SER A 147 9.97 8.93 1.53
N LYS A 148 8.78 9.51 1.82
CA LYS A 148 8.42 10.08 3.10
C LYS A 148 7.61 9.17 4.01
N TRP A 149 7.32 7.95 3.59
CA TRP A 149 6.60 7.01 4.43
C TRP A 149 7.38 6.67 5.70
N ASP A 150 6.72 6.76 6.85
CA ASP A 150 7.26 6.24 8.10
C ASP A 150 6.98 4.74 8.20
N VAL A 151 7.97 3.94 7.80
CA VAL A 151 7.91 2.46 7.83
C VAL A 151 8.53 1.88 9.11
N GLY A 152 8.81 2.71 10.11
CA GLY A 152 9.53 2.33 11.32
C GLY A 152 8.86 1.24 12.16
N ASN A 153 7.58 0.96 11.95
CA ASN A 153 6.85 -0.11 12.62
C ASN A 153 6.66 -1.39 11.78
N VAL A 154 7.14 -1.39 10.53
CA VAL A 154 7.03 -2.56 9.64
C VAL A 154 8.04 -3.63 10.05
N THR A 155 7.59 -4.88 10.13
CA THR A 155 8.42 -6.04 10.50
C THR A 155 8.61 -7.03 9.36
N ASP A 156 7.75 -7.00 8.33
CA ASP A 156 7.79 -7.91 7.18
C ASP A 156 7.58 -7.13 5.87
N MET A 157 8.60 -7.12 5.01
CA MET A 157 8.63 -6.53 3.68
C MET A 157 8.92 -7.59 2.59
N CYS A 158 8.66 -8.88 2.85
CA CYS A 158 8.89 -9.96 1.89
C CYS A 158 8.22 -9.62 0.54
N GLY A 159 8.99 -9.65 -0.55
CA GLY A 159 8.52 -9.45 -1.90
C GLY A 159 7.85 -8.10 -2.20
N MET A 160 8.00 -7.06 -1.34
CA MET A 160 7.21 -5.83 -1.45
C MET A 160 7.25 -5.21 -2.85
N PHE A 161 8.39 -5.26 -3.53
CA PHE A 161 8.59 -4.76 -4.90
C PHE A 161 9.02 -5.86 -5.86
N GLN A 162 8.74 -7.13 -5.55
CA GLN A 162 9.12 -8.25 -6.42
C GLN A 162 8.49 -8.08 -7.80
N SER A 163 9.33 -8.09 -8.84
CA SER A 163 8.90 -7.87 -10.23
C SER A 163 8.08 -6.59 -10.47
N ALA A 164 8.20 -5.59 -9.58
CA ALA A 164 7.70 -4.24 -9.81
C ALA A 164 8.64 -3.52 -10.78
N THR A 165 8.54 -3.86 -12.06
CA THR A 165 9.55 -3.51 -13.08
C THR A 165 9.74 -2.01 -13.28
N PHE A 166 8.73 -1.19 -13.01
CA PHE A 166 8.80 0.27 -13.18
C PHE A 166 9.27 1.03 -11.94
N PHE A 167 9.26 0.37 -10.78
CA PHE A 167 9.54 1.05 -9.51
C PHE A 167 11.02 1.45 -9.41
N ASN A 168 11.26 2.75 -9.18
CA ASN A 168 12.58 3.31 -8.89
C ASN A 168 12.49 4.50 -7.89
N GLY A 169 11.55 4.46 -6.95
CA GLY A 169 11.40 5.47 -5.91
C GLY A 169 12.57 5.51 -4.92
N ASP A 170 12.91 6.69 -4.40
CA ASP A 170 13.98 6.83 -3.41
C ASP A 170 13.53 6.30 -2.03
N LEU A 171 14.18 5.22 -1.60
CA LEU A 171 13.95 4.59 -0.30
C LEU A 171 15.12 4.77 0.67
N SER A 172 16.13 5.54 0.32
CA SER A 172 17.38 5.70 1.09
C SER A 172 17.15 6.19 2.53
N LYS A 173 16.04 6.88 2.79
CA LYS A 173 15.69 7.45 4.09
C LYS A 173 14.73 6.60 4.93
N TRP A 174 14.29 5.46 4.42
CA TRP A 174 13.41 4.60 5.19
C TRP A 174 14.10 4.06 6.45
N ASN A 175 13.40 4.12 7.58
CA ASN A 175 13.82 3.46 8.81
C ASN A 175 13.35 2.01 8.82
N VAL A 176 14.21 1.09 8.38
CA VAL A 176 13.92 -0.36 8.31
C VAL A 176 14.45 -1.13 9.53
N SER A 177 14.84 -0.45 10.60
CA SER A 177 15.51 -1.06 11.75
C SER A 177 14.66 -2.07 12.53
N ASN A 178 13.37 -2.16 12.27
CA ASN A 178 12.47 -3.15 12.85
C ASN A 178 12.09 -4.28 11.88
N VAL A 179 12.58 -4.26 10.65
CA VAL A 179 12.26 -5.30 9.66
C VAL A 179 13.06 -6.57 9.96
N HIS A 180 12.41 -7.72 9.87
CA HIS A 180 13.00 -9.05 10.07
C HIS A 180 13.07 -9.86 8.78
N ILE A 181 12.15 -9.60 7.83
CA ILE A 181 11.97 -10.39 6.61
C ILE A 181 11.99 -9.46 5.40
N MET A 182 12.94 -9.69 4.48
CA MET A 182 13.13 -8.96 3.22
C MET A 182 13.35 -9.92 2.03
N ASP A 183 12.96 -11.21 2.16
CA ASP A 183 13.09 -12.17 1.06
C ASP A 183 12.43 -11.61 -0.21
N ASP A 184 13.09 -11.77 -1.35
CA ASP A 184 12.60 -11.34 -2.67
C ASP A 184 12.21 -9.84 -2.80
N MET A 185 12.53 -8.97 -1.84
CA MET A 185 11.97 -7.61 -1.78
C MET A 185 12.11 -6.82 -3.08
N PHE A 186 13.23 -6.94 -3.79
CA PHE A 186 13.50 -6.29 -5.08
C PHE A 186 13.81 -7.29 -6.19
N ASN A 187 13.48 -8.58 -5.99
CA ASN A 187 13.74 -9.61 -7.01
C ASN A 187 12.97 -9.28 -8.30
N GLY A 188 13.67 -9.11 -9.40
CA GLY A 188 13.07 -8.73 -10.69
C GLY A 188 12.64 -7.26 -10.82
N ALA A 189 12.98 -6.40 -9.87
CA ALA A 189 12.79 -4.95 -9.97
C ALA A 189 13.86 -4.32 -10.88
N ILE A 190 13.72 -4.51 -12.17
CA ILE A 190 14.79 -4.28 -13.18
C ILE A 190 15.24 -2.82 -13.34
N TYR A 191 14.44 -1.85 -12.89
CA TYR A 191 14.83 -0.43 -12.92
C TYR A 191 15.20 0.12 -11.55
N PHE A 192 15.10 -0.67 -10.48
CA PHE A 192 15.42 -0.21 -9.12
C PHE A 192 16.93 -0.10 -8.93
N ASP A 193 17.44 1.13 -8.83
CA ASP A 193 18.89 1.43 -8.75
C ASP A 193 19.22 2.46 -7.65
N ASN A 194 18.49 2.45 -6.54
CA ASN A 194 18.71 3.38 -5.43
C ASN A 194 19.75 2.85 -4.43
N ASP A 195 20.44 3.78 -3.76
CA ASP A 195 21.43 3.46 -2.72
C ASP A 195 20.72 3.13 -1.39
N LEU A 196 20.86 1.90 -0.95
CA LEU A 196 20.32 1.39 0.31
C LEU A 196 21.42 1.08 1.34
N SER A 197 22.67 1.47 1.08
CA SER A 197 23.83 1.18 1.94
C SER A 197 23.68 1.76 3.36
N GLY A 198 22.85 2.78 3.51
CA GLY A 198 22.54 3.43 4.79
C GLY A 198 21.46 2.73 5.63
N TRP A 199 20.83 1.66 5.13
CA TRP A 199 19.81 0.96 5.90
C TRP A 199 20.39 0.22 7.10
N ASN A 200 19.76 0.37 8.28
CA ASN A 200 20.05 -0.49 9.43
C ASN A 200 19.25 -1.78 9.30
N VAL A 201 19.93 -2.87 9.01
CA VAL A 201 19.38 -4.21 8.78
C VAL A 201 19.79 -5.22 9.86
N ASP A 202 20.17 -4.76 11.04
CA ASP A 202 20.68 -5.60 12.14
C ASP A 202 19.69 -6.68 12.58
N LYS A 203 18.37 -6.41 12.45
CA LYS A 203 17.31 -7.35 12.82
C LYS A 203 16.85 -8.26 11.67
N VAL A 204 17.33 -8.03 10.45
CA VAL A 204 16.92 -8.84 9.31
C VAL A 204 17.54 -10.22 9.39
N THR A 205 16.69 -11.23 9.40
CA THR A 205 17.09 -12.65 9.45
C THR A 205 16.89 -13.36 8.13
N ASN A 206 15.95 -12.89 7.31
CA ASN A 206 15.58 -13.47 6.03
C ASN A 206 15.65 -12.41 4.93
N TYR A 207 16.54 -12.61 3.95
CA TYR A 207 16.74 -11.72 2.81
C TYR A 207 17.17 -12.48 1.55
N ASP A 208 16.74 -13.73 1.43
CA ASP A 208 17.03 -14.60 0.29
C ASP A 208 16.51 -13.95 -1.01
N ASN A 209 17.33 -14.00 -2.06
CA ASN A 209 17.01 -13.46 -3.38
C ASN A 209 16.64 -11.96 -3.43
N MET A 210 16.87 -11.20 -2.34
CA MET A 210 16.41 -9.81 -2.20
C MET A 210 16.68 -8.92 -3.42
N PHE A 211 17.81 -9.10 -4.08
CA PHE A 211 18.24 -8.29 -5.22
C PHE A 211 18.37 -9.09 -6.52
N ASN A 212 17.93 -10.36 -6.57
CA ASN A 212 18.03 -11.16 -7.79
C ASN A 212 17.34 -10.45 -8.96
N HIS A 213 17.98 -10.44 -10.12
CA HIS A 213 17.46 -9.81 -11.34
C HIS A 213 17.15 -8.30 -11.21
N SER A 214 17.78 -7.62 -10.25
CA SER A 214 17.76 -6.15 -10.14
C SER A 214 19.17 -5.58 -10.35
N PRO A 215 19.34 -4.28 -10.68
CA PRO A 215 20.65 -3.64 -10.78
C PRO A 215 21.51 -3.79 -9.54
N LEU A 216 20.90 -3.77 -8.35
CA LEU A 216 21.60 -3.89 -7.08
C LEU A 216 22.27 -5.25 -6.87
N MET A 217 21.89 -6.30 -7.62
CA MET A 217 22.53 -7.61 -7.54
C MET A 217 24.05 -7.53 -7.73
N THR A 218 24.53 -6.63 -8.58
CA THR A 218 25.96 -6.45 -8.88
C THR A 218 26.57 -5.19 -8.26
N GLN A 219 25.77 -4.28 -7.71
CA GLN A 219 26.19 -3.01 -7.10
C GLN A 219 26.27 -3.15 -5.58
N LEU A 220 27.25 -3.94 -5.11
CA LEU A 220 27.37 -4.30 -3.68
C LEU A 220 27.57 -3.09 -2.77
N GLU A 221 28.14 -2.01 -3.27
CA GLU A 221 28.34 -0.75 -2.54
C GLU A 221 27.03 -0.03 -2.20
N LYS A 222 25.97 -0.28 -2.98
CA LYS A 222 24.62 0.26 -2.74
C LYS A 222 23.75 -0.64 -1.87
N GLN A 223 24.18 -1.86 -1.58
CA GLN A 223 23.41 -2.79 -0.75
C GLN A 223 23.59 -2.50 0.74
N PRO A 224 22.58 -2.79 1.58
CA PRO A 224 22.74 -2.80 3.04
C PRO A 224 23.79 -3.83 3.47
N LYS A 225 24.41 -3.57 4.63
CA LYS A 225 25.40 -4.49 5.21
C LYS A 225 24.73 -5.45 6.17
N PHE A 226 24.29 -6.61 5.68
CA PHE A 226 23.74 -7.67 6.51
C PHE A 226 24.80 -8.29 7.41
N ALA A 227 24.50 -8.46 8.71
CA ALA A 227 25.44 -8.99 9.71
C ALA A 227 25.85 -10.46 9.45
N HIS A 228 25.01 -11.22 8.74
CA HIS A 228 25.23 -12.63 8.43
C HIS A 228 25.13 -12.86 6.91
N ARG A 229 26.18 -12.49 6.16
CA ARG A 229 26.35 -13.09 4.83
C ARG A 229 26.84 -14.53 5.08
N ASN A 230 25.96 -15.52 5.00
CA ASN A 230 26.38 -16.86 4.71
C ASN A 230 26.98 -16.85 3.30
N ILE A 231 28.32 -16.71 3.23
CA ILE A 231 29.07 -16.92 1.98
C ILE A 231 29.00 -18.43 1.74
N VAL A 232 28.11 -18.86 0.87
CA VAL A 232 28.11 -20.20 0.30
C VAL A 232 28.85 -20.13 -1.03
#